data_e017ed82756d10d4dc8c346e2b99bc1a
#
_entry.id   e017ed82756d10d4dc8c346e2b99bc1a
#
_cell.length_a   1.000
_cell.length_b   1.000
_cell.length_c   1.000
_cell.angle_alpha   90.00
_cell.angle_beta   90.00
_cell.angle_gamma   90.00
#
_symmetry.space_group_name_H-M   'P 1'
#
loop_
_entity.id
_entity.type
_entity.pdbx_description
1 polymer ?
#
loop_
_entity_poly.entity_id
_entity_poly.type
_entity_poly.pdbx_seq_one_letter_code
_entity_poly.pdbx_strand_id
1 'polypeptide(L)'
;MFDDELPPHELVGENAITNETSAETALNGIFSNLQGYGTMSANYICDNEYRTGLLTGTYRGTFETDGLLGFKLTEEYSYVADPWELAYKMVNAANNFIYYVEKLSENLFGENRKTEMLAEAKFARAFGHAFLLRRYGYFWDINSPLGPIIRLEPSSISNNSMGRSSVKESY
;
A
#
# COMPACT_ATOMS: atom_id res chain seq x y z
N MET A 1 -33.34 -3.93 -19.53
CA MET A 1 -33.07 -2.96 -18.48
C MET A 1 -32.60 -3.80 -17.31
N PHE A 2 -31.30 -4.00 -17.20
CA PHE A 2 -30.73 -4.74 -16.08
C PHE A 2 -30.68 -3.74 -14.93
N ASP A 3 -31.35 -4.08 -13.84
CA ASP A 3 -31.32 -3.30 -12.61
C ASP A 3 -29.92 -3.45 -12.03
N ASP A 4 -29.17 -2.37 -11.99
CA ASP A 4 -27.83 -2.27 -11.39
C ASP A 4 -27.92 -2.24 -9.85
N GLU A 5 -28.78 -3.08 -9.26
CA GLU A 5 -28.73 -3.29 -7.81
C GLU A 5 -27.50 -4.11 -7.47
N LEU A 6 -26.48 -3.43 -6.96
CA LEU A 6 -25.32 -4.07 -6.36
C LEU A 6 -25.76 -5.08 -5.28
N PRO A 7 -25.10 -6.25 -5.21
CA PRO A 7 -25.41 -7.24 -4.17
C PRO A 7 -25.38 -6.58 -2.79
N PRO A 8 -26.36 -6.89 -1.90
CA PRO A 8 -26.48 -6.21 -0.60
C PRO A 8 -25.32 -6.39 0.37
N HIS A 9 -24.26 -7.09 -0.04
CA HIS A 9 -23.03 -7.29 0.75
C HIS A 9 -21.80 -6.58 0.17
N GLU A 10 -21.91 -5.95 -0.99
CA GLU A 10 -20.81 -5.09 -1.50
C GLU A 10 -20.97 -3.69 -0.91
N LEU A 11 -20.19 -3.42 0.13
CA LEU A 11 -19.99 -2.06 0.62
C LEU A 11 -19.19 -1.29 -0.44
N VAL A 12 -19.89 -0.62 -1.34
CA VAL A 12 -19.28 0.32 -2.29
C VAL A 12 -18.87 1.57 -1.52
N GLY A 13 -17.72 2.13 -1.86
CA GLY A 13 -17.03 3.17 -1.10
C GLY A 13 -17.87 4.30 -0.50
N GLU A 14 -18.93 4.75 -1.19
CA GLU A 14 -19.82 5.80 -0.68
C GLU A 14 -20.67 5.37 0.53
N ASN A 15 -20.94 4.08 0.66
CA ASN A 15 -21.75 3.53 1.76
C ASN A 15 -20.92 2.81 2.83
N ALA A 16 -19.61 2.66 2.61
CA ALA A 16 -18.73 1.95 3.51
C ALA A 16 -18.31 2.79 4.71
N ILE A 17 -18.06 4.09 4.50
CA ILE A 17 -17.57 5.01 5.54
C ILE A 17 -18.61 6.12 5.69
N THR A 18 -19.41 6.05 6.75
CA THR A 18 -20.53 6.96 6.99
C THR A 18 -20.47 7.67 8.35
N ASN A 19 -19.62 7.21 9.26
CA ASN A 19 -19.46 7.74 10.61
C ASN A 19 -18.08 7.35 11.17
N GLU A 20 -17.76 7.83 12.40
CA GLU A 20 -16.50 7.56 13.07
C GLU A 20 -16.20 6.06 13.20
N THR A 21 -17.15 5.24 13.65
CA THR A 21 -16.94 3.80 13.85
C THR A 21 -16.61 3.07 12.55
N SER A 22 -17.30 3.39 11.46
CA SER A 22 -17.00 2.82 10.15
C SER A 22 -15.67 3.33 9.59
N ALA A 23 -15.32 4.58 9.88
CA ALA A 23 -14.02 5.14 9.54
C ALA A 23 -12.89 4.44 10.32
N GLU A 24 -13.05 4.18 11.63
CA GLU A 24 -12.06 3.42 12.41
C GLU A 24 -11.86 2.01 11.87
N THR A 25 -12.93 1.34 11.52
CA THR A 25 -12.86 -0.01 10.93
C THR A 25 -12.09 0.02 9.60
N ALA A 26 -12.36 1.00 8.75
CA ALA A 26 -11.65 1.15 7.47
C ALA A 26 -10.17 1.51 7.67
N LEU A 27 -9.86 2.38 8.63
CA LEU A 27 -8.49 2.77 8.97
C LEU A 27 -7.69 1.57 9.50
N ASN A 28 -8.27 0.76 10.38
CA ASN A 28 -7.67 -0.48 10.85
C ASN A 28 -7.43 -1.45 9.69
N GLY A 29 -8.33 -1.50 8.70
CA GLY A 29 -8.17 -2.26 7.46
C GLY A 29 -6.93 -1.83 6.65
N ILE A 30 -6.61 -0.53 6.61
CA ILE A 30 -5.39 -0.04 5.95
C ILE A 30 -4.14 -0.63 6.61
N PHE A 31 -4.07 -0.58 7.93
CA PHE A 31 -2.93 -1.10 8.70
C PHE A 31 -2.85 -2.62 8.72
N SER A 32 -3.96 -3.32 8.58
CA SER A 32 -3.96 -4.79 8.48
C SER A 32 -3.19 -5.30 7.26
N ASN A 33 -3.11 -4.51 6.20
CA ASN A 33 -2.28 -4.81 5.04
C ASN A 33 -0.78 -4.88 5.36
N LEU A 34 -0.33 -4.25 6.45
CA LEU A 34 1.07 -4.34 6.92
C LEU A 34 1.39 -5.67 7.60
N GLN A 35 0.38 -6.36 8.12
CA GLN A 35 0.58 -7.60 8.87
C GLN A 35 0.72 -8.83 7.96
N GLY A 36 0.37 -8.70 6.68
CA GLY A 36 0.39 -9.81 5.73
C GLY A 36 -0.73 -10.83 5.97
N TYR A 37 -1.12 -11.54 4.93
CA TYR A 37 -2.15 -12.57 4.99
C TYR A 37 -1.54 -13.95 4.62
N GLY A 38 -1.68 -14.93 5.51
CA GLY A 38 -1.38 -16.33 5.23
C GLY A 38 -0.01 -16.83 5.70
N THR A 39 0.18 -18.14 5.66
CA THR A 39 1.28 -18.90 6.25
C THR A 39 2.68 -18.66 5.66
N MET A 40 2.79 -17.83 4.62
CA MET A 40 4.06 -17.42 4.01
C MET A 40 4.07 -15.95 3.59
N SER A 41 3.04 -15.22 3.86
CA SER A 41 2.99 -13.83 3.47
C SER A 41 3.67 -12.96 4.49
N ALA A 42 4.73 -12.59 4.11
CA ALA A 42 5.50 -11.41 4.35
C ALA A 42 4.76 -10.38 5.23
N ASN A 43 4.94 -10.51 6.50
CA ASN A 43 4.95 -9.34 7.34
C ASN A 43 5.94 -8.36 6.67
N TYR A 44 5.43 -7.27 6.10
CA TYR A 44 6.19 -6.31 5.28
C TYR A 44 7.58 -6.00 5.82
N ILE A 45 7.68 -5.86 7.12
CA ILE A 45 8.91 -5.49 7.81
C ILE A 45 9.83 -6.71 7.92
N CYS A 46 9.34 -7.80 8.49
CA CYS A 46 10.16 -8.99 8.74
C CYS A 46 10.64 -9.67 7.45
N ASP A 47 9.79 -9.74 6.43
CA ASP A 47 10.18 -10.34 5.16
C ASP A 47 11.24 -9.51 4.44
N ASN A 48 11.12 -8.19 4.48
CA ASN A 48 12.13 -7.32 3.90
C ASN A 48 13.49 -7.47 4.59
N GLU A 49 13.51 -7.51 5.91
CA GLU A 49 14.74 -7.72 6.70
C GLU A 49 15.34 -9.10 6.44
N TYR A 50 14.52 -10.14 6.43
CA TYR A 50 14.98 -11.51 6.16
C TYR A 50 15.61 -11.64 4.77
N ARG A 51 14.94 -11.12 3.74
CA ARG A 51 15.44 -11.19 2.35
C ARG A 51 16.67 -10.33 2.14
N THR A 52 16.70 -9.14 2.72
CA THR A 52 17.89 -8.29 2.70
C THR A 52 19.06 -8.99 3.37
N GLY A 53 18.82 -9.65 4.50
CA GLY A 53 19.83 -10.45 5.19
C GLY A 53 20.34 -11.64 4.38
N LEU A 54 19.49 -12.30 3.57
CA LEU A 54 19.89 -13.34 2.63
C LEU A 54 20.77 -12.78 1.50
N LEU A 55 20.35 -11.64 0.90
CA LEU A 55 21.12 -10.99 -0.18
C LEU A 55 22.48 -10.46 0.27
N THR A 56 22.58 -9.98 1.50
CA THR A 56 23.85 -9.49 2.09
C THR A 56 24.70 -10.61 2.69
N GLY A 57 24.20 -11.84 2.73
CA GLY A 57 24.89 -12.97 3.35
C GLY A 57 24.89 -12.98 4.89
N THR A 58 24.10 -12.07 5.52
CA THR A 58 23.94 -12.00 6.97
C THR A 58 23.12 -13.20 7.50
N TYR A 59 22.17 -13.67 6.70
CA TYR A 59 21.39 -14.88 6.97
C TYR A 59 21.70 -15.98 5.96
N ARG A 60 21.56 -17.23 6.40
CA ARG A 60 21.59 -18.40 5.52
C ARG A 60 20.23 -19.10 5.62
N GLY A 61 19.58 -19.29 4.48
CA GLY A 61 18.34 -20.08 4.41
C GLY A 61 18.65 -21.57 4.31
N THR A 62 17.79 -22.38 4.91
CA THR A 62 17.82 -23.85 4.74
C THR A 62 17.16 -24.29 3.44
N PHE A 63 16.34 -23.43 2.85
CA PHE A 63 15.71 -23.63 1.53
C PHE A 63 16.28 -22.58 0.59
N GLU A 64 17.05 -23.01 -0.39
CA GLU A 64 17.51 -22.13 -1.45
C GLU A 64 16.30 -21.67 -2.27
N THR A 65 16.02 -20.39 -2.21
CA THR A 65 15.24 -19.74 -3.22
C THR A 65 16.21 -19.40 -4.34
N ASP A 66 16.36 -20.32 -5.29
CA ASP A 66 17.37 -20.31 -6.36
C ASP A 66 17.49 -18.95 -7.08
N GLY A 67 16.39 -18.22 -7.20
CA GLY A 67 16.37 -16.89 -7.80
C GLY A 67 16.99 -15.80 -6.93
N LEU A 68 16.74 -15.83 -5.60
CA LEU A 68 17.19 -14.78 -4.69
C LEU A 68 18.70 -14.85 -4.45
N LEU A 69 19.20 -16.02 -4.07
CA LEU A 69 20.66 -16.21 -3.79
C LEU A 69 21.50 -16.17 -5.05
N GLY A 70 20.91 -16.56 -6.20
CA GLY A 70 21.56 -16.47 -7.49
C GLY A 70 21.52 -15.09 -8.15
N PHE A 71 20.91 -14.08 -7.54
CA PHE A 71 20.66 -12.75 -8.13
C PHE A 71 19.93 -12.82 -9.48
N LYS A 72 19.05 -13.81 -9.67
CA LYS A 72 18.29 -14.05 -10.89
C LYS A 72 16.80 -13.79 -10.69
N LEU A 73 16.48 -12.72 -9.98
CA LEU A 73 15.10 -12.35 -9.73
C LEU A 73 14.45 -11.76 -10.97
N THR A 74 13.26 -12.24 -11.29
CA THR A 74 12.36 -11.65 -12.28
C THR A 74 11.08 -11.18 -11.60
N GLU A 75 10.30 -10.37 -12.29
CA GLU A 75 9.00 -9.88 -11.83
C GLU A 75 7.97 -10.99 -11.54
N GLU A 76 8.17 -12.18 -12.08
CA GLU A 76 7.27 -13.34 -11.89
C GLU A 76 7.42 -13.98 -10.49
N TYR A 77 8.53 -13.73 -9.81
CA TYR A 77 8.70 -14.27 -8.47
C TYR A 77 7.80 -13.57 -7.46
N SER A 78 7.02 -14.35 -6.70
CA SER A 78 6.07 -13.81 -5.70
C SER A 78 6.72 -12.85 -4.70
N TYR A 79 7.94 -13.12 -4.27
CA TYR A 79 8.66 -12.21 -3.38
C TYR A 79 9.16 -10.91 -4.04
N VAL A 80 8.97 -10.75 -5.35
CA VAL A 80 9.10 -9.46 -6.06
C VAL A 80 7.73 -8.86 -6.30
N ALA A 81 6.77 -9.65 -6.79
CA ALA A 81 5.43 -9.19 -7.16
C ALA A 81 4.54 -8.86 -5.95
N ASP A 82 4.49 -9.76 -4.95
CA ASP A 82 3.56 -9.62 -3.83
C ASP A 82 3.78 -8.33 -3.00
N PRO A 83 5.03 -7.96 -2.61
CA PRO A 83 5.23 -6.72 -1.87
C PRO A 83 4.90 -5.45 -2.69
N TRP A 84 5.09 -5.48 -4.00
CA TRP A 84 4.66 -4.41 -4.89
C TRP A 84 3.14 -4.25 -4.88
N GLU A 85 2.43 -5.34 -5.09
CA GLU A 85 0.96 -5.35 -5.11
C GLU A 85 0.38 -4.91 -3.77
N LEU A 86 0.90 -5.47 -2.67
CA LEU A 86 0.44 -5.14 -1.32
C LEU A 86 0.68 -3.67 -0.96
N ALA A 87 1.84 -3.11 -1.34
CA ALA A 87 2.12 -1.70 -1.11
C ALA A 87 1.12 -0.79 -1.85
N TYR A 88 0.84 -1.08 -3.11
CA TYR A 88 -0.17 -0.30 -3.85
C TYR A 88 -1.60 -0.55 -3.38
N LYS A 89 -1.94 -1.74 -2.88
CA LYS A 89 -3.23 -1.99 -2.20
C LYS A 89 -3.38 -1.09 -0.98
N MET A 90 -2.34 -1.00 -0.14
CA MET A 90 -2.35 -0.11 1.02
C MET A 90 -2.45 1.36 0.63
N VAL A 91 -1.66 1.82 -0.35
CA VAL A 91 -1.73 3.19 -0.88
C VAL A 91 -3.13 3.50 -1.40
N ASN A 92 -3.73 2.59 -2.16
CA ASN A 92 -5.07 2.78 -2.69
C ASN A 92 -6.15 2.78 -1.59
N ALA A 93 -6.03 1.89 -0.59
CA ALA A 93 -6.93 1.89 0.56
C ALA A 93 -6.85 3.22 1.34
N ALA A 94 -5.64 3.75 1.54
CA ALA A 94 -5.43 5.05 2.17
C ALA A 94 -6.02 6.20 1.33
N ASN A 95 -5.85 6.18 0.01
CA ASN A 95 -6.44 7.18 -0.88
C ASN A 95 -7.98 7.15 -0.85
N ASN A 96 -8.59 5.96 -0.88
CA ASN A 96 -10.03 5.82 -0.75
C ASN A 96 -10.52 6.34 0.60
N PHE A 97 -9.85 5.98 1.69
CA PHE A 97 -10.16 6.46 3.02
C PHE A 97 -10.15 7.99 3.09
N ILE A 98 -9.07 8.62 2.64
CA ILE A 98 -8.91 10.08 2.63
C ILE A 98 -10.05 10.71 1.82
N TYR A 99 -10.30 10.20 0.61
CA TYR A 99 -11.32 10.73 -0.29
C TYR A 99 -12.73 10.71 0.30
N TYR A 100 -13.11 9.62 1.00
CA TYR A 100 -14.44 9.50 1.58
C TYR A 100 -14.55 10.24 2.92
N VAL A 101 -13.55 10.14 3.79
CA VAL A 101 -13.59 10.81 5.10
C VAL A 101 -13.55 12.33 4.98
N GLU A 102 -12.80 12.89 4.02
CA GLU A 102 -12.78 14.34 3.79
C GLU A 102 -14.18 14.91 3.46
N LYS A 103 -15.06 14.13 2.84
CA LYS A 103 -16.43 14.54 2.49
C LYS A 103 -17.41 14.46 3.67
N LEU A 104 -17.10 13.72 4.72
CA LEU A 104 -17.96 13.59 5.88
C LEU A 104 -17.94 14.87 6.71
N SER A 105 -19.08 15.15 7.36
CA SER A 105 -19.20 16.29 8.25
C SER A 105 -18.42 16.07 9.56
N GLU A 106 -17.81 17.12 10.10
CA GLU A 106 -17.03 17.08 11.36
C GLU A 106 -17.86 16.59 12.55
N ASN A 107 -19.15 16.90 12.58
CA ASN A 107 -20.04 16.53 13.69
C ASN A 107 -20.32 15.01 13.80
N LEU A 108 -19.87 14.22 12.83
CA LEU A 108 -19.94 12.75 12.86
C LEU A 108 -18.77 12.14 13.64
N PHE A 109 -17.82 12.95 14.07
CA PHE A 109 -16.60 12.55 14.75
C PHE A 109 -16.47 13.23 16.10
N GLY A 110 -15.80 12.58 17.05
CA GLY A 110 -15.35 13.22 18.28
C GLY A 110 -14.31 14.33 18.03
N GLU A 111 -13.97 15.05 19.08
CA GLU A 111 -13.03 16.17 19.02
C GLU A 111 -11.70 15.75 18.37
N ASN A 112 -11.33 16.42 17.27
CA ASN A 112 -10.13 16.19 16.48
C ASN A 112 -10.00 14.80 15.81
N ARG A 113 -10.92 13.85 16.06
CA ARG A 113 -10.75 12.45 15.61
C ARG A 113 -10.68 12.33 14.09
N LYS A 114 -11.48 13.09 13.35
CA LYS A 114 -11.42 13.12 11.88
C LYS A 114 -10.04 13.54 11.38
N THR A 115 -9.48 14.61 11.96
CA THR A 115 -8.15 15.11 11.59
C THR A 115 -7.05 14.10 11.89
N GLU A 116 -7.12 13.43 13.04
CA GLU A 116 -6.19 12.35 13.42
C GLU A 116 -6.24 11.18 12.44
N MET A 117 -7.44 10.68 12.13
CA MET A 117 -7.63 9.58 11.19
C MET A 117 -7.12 9.91 9.78
N LEU A 118 -7.34 11.14 9.31
CA LEU A 118 -6.79 11.60 8.04
C LEU A 118 -5.26 11.66 8.06
N ALA A 119 -4.66 12.07 9.18
CA ALA A 119 -3.20 12.07 9.35
C ALA A 119 -2.63 10.65 9.36
N GLU A 120 -3.28 9.72 10.06
CA GLU A 120 -2.91 8.30 10.07
C GLU A 120 -2.98 7.68 8.67
N ALA A 121 -4.03 7.96 7.91
CA ALA A 121 -4.16 7.48 6.54
C ALA A 121 -3.10 8.09 5.60
N LYS A 122 -2.79 9.38 5.74
CA LYS A 122 -1.72 10.04 5.00
C LYS A 122 -0.35 9.45 5.35
N PHE A 123 -0.12 9.12 6.61
CA PHE A 123 1.09 8.40 7.03
C PHE A 123 1.19 7.03 6.37
N ALA A 124 0.11 6.22 6.39
CA ALA A 124 0.10 4.91 5.75
C ALA A 124 0.40 5.00 4.24
N ARG A 125 -0.17 6.00 3.55
CA ARG A 125 0.11 6.28 2.14
C ARG A 125 1.58 6.62 1.90
N ALA A 126 2.14 7.51 2.71
CA ALA A 126 3.54 7.91 2.62
C ALA A 126 4.48 6.73 2.89
N PHE A 127 4.15 5.91 3.90
CA PHE A 127 4.90 4.68 4.21
C PHE A 127 4.90 3.71 3.03
N GLY A 128 3.76 3.50 2.36
CA GLY A 128 3.68 2.65 1.18
C GLY A 128 4.56 3.13 0.02
N HIS A 129 4.56 4.43 -0.26
CA HIS A 129 5.43 5.01 -1.29
C HIS A 129 6.92 4.94 -0.91
N ALA A 130 7.27 5.21 0.35
CA ALA A 130 8.64 5.09 0.83
C ALA A 130 9.16 3.64 0.75
N PHE A 131 8.31 2.66 1.09
CA PHE A 131 8.62 1.25 0.91
C PHE A 131 8.89 0.90 -0.57
N LEU A 132 8.00 1.34 -1.46
CA LEU A 132 8.15 1.13 -2.91
C LEU A 132 9.42 1.78 -3.46
N LEU A 133 9.72 3.01 -3.02
CA LEU A 133 10.93 3.71 -3.43
C LEU A 133 12.19 2.92 -3.02
N ARG A 134 12.26 2.49 -1.77
CA ARG A 134 13.43 1.80 -1.24
C ARG A 134 13.63 0.41 -1.84
N ARG A 135 12.56 -0.26 -2.24
CA ARG A 135 12.63 -1.64 -2.76
C ARG A 135 12.75 -1.71 -4.28
N TYR A 136 12.13 -0.78 -5.00
CA TYR A 136 11.99 -0.85 -6.47
C TYR A 136 12.50 0.40 -7.20
N GLY A 137 12.88 1.45 -6.46
CA GLY A 137 13.43 2.68 -7.01
C GLY A 137 14.94 2.79 -6.83
N TYR A 138 15.55 3.71 -7.54
CA TYR A 138 16.95 4.07 -7.38
C TYR A 138 17.11 5.15 -6.29
N PHE A 139 16.60 4.82 -5.07
CA PHE A 139 16.48 5.76 -3.95
C PHE A 139 17.79 6.47 -3.56
N TRP A 140 18.95 5.92 -3.90
CA TRP A 140 20.27 6.50 -3.62
C TRP A 140 20.69 7.59 -4.62
N ASP A 141 19.98 7.72 -5.75
CA ASP A 141 20.23 8.76 -6.76
C ASP A 141 19.00 9.66 -6.88
N ILE A 142 19.07 10.84 -6.23
CA ILE A 142 17.98 11.82 -6.19
C ILE A 142 17.57 12.33 -7.58
N ASN A 143 18.49 12.26 -8.56
CA ASN A 143 18.23 12.72 -9.92
C ASN A 143 17.70 11.61 -10.84
N SER A 144 17.59 10.38 -10.35
CA SER A 144 17.08 9.26 -11.14
C SER A 144 15.59 9.44 -11.49
N PRO A 145 15.17 9.15 -12.74
CA PRO A 145 13.76 9.08 -13.11
C PRO A 145 13.07 7.79 -12.64
N LEU A 146 13.79 6.88 -11.97
CA LEU A 146 13.32 5.55 -11.61
C LEU A 146 12.84 5.48 -10.15
N GLY A 147 11.92 6.36 -9.76
CA GLY A 147 11.15 6.26 -8.52
C GLY A 147 9.92 5.34 -8.66
N PRO A 148 9.09 5.16 -7.65
CA PRO A 148 7.81 4.47 -7.75
C PRO A 148 6.78 5.31 -8.51
N ILE A 149 5.63 4.72 -8.79
CA ILE A 149 4.47 5.48 -9.28
C ILE A 149 3.80 6.13 -8.07
N ILE A 150 3.83 7.46 -7.99
CA ILE A 150 3.19 8.19 -6.89
C ILE A 150 1.70 8.32 -7.18
N ARG A 151 0.88 7.71 -6.32
CA ARG A 151 -0.59 7.73 -6.40
C ARG A 151 -1.16 8.48 -5.21
N LEU A 152 -1.81 9.61 -5.48
CA LEU A 152 -2.41 10.46 -4.45
C LEU A 152 -3.93 10.44 -4.45
N GLU A 153 -4.53 9.75 -5.43
CA GLU A 153 -5.96 9.62 -5.62
C GLU A 153 -6.37 8.14 -5.68
N PRO A 154 -7.64 7.81 -5.40
CA PRO A 154 -8.18 6.48 -5.60
C PRO A 154 -7.94 5.97 -7.02
N SER A 155 -7.59 4.70 -7.15
CA SER A 155 -7.41 4.07 -8.46
C SER A 155 -8.73 3.98 -9.21
N SER A 156 -8.72 4.33 -10.47
CA SER A 156 -9.85 4.26 -11.39
C SER A 156 -9.41 3.80 -12.77
N ILE A 157 -10.34 3.46 -13.63
CA ILE A 157 -10.03 3.09 -15.02
C ILE A 157 -9.32 4.23 -15.75
N SER A 158 -9.70 5.48 -15.47
CA SER A 158 -9.14 6.67 -16.11
C SER A 158 -7.71 7.01 -15.67
N ASN A 159 -7.30 6.63 -14.46
CA ASN A 159 -5.96 6.92 -13.92
C ASN A 159 -5.09 5.67 -13.73
N ASN A 160 -5.47 4.55 -14.33
CA ASN A 160 -4.76 3.28 -14.12
C ASN A 160 -3.40 3.21 -14.83
N SER A 161 -3.23 3.95 -15.93
CA SER A 161 -1.97 4.00 -16.69
C SER A 161 -1.18 5.24 -16.28
N MET A 162 -0.20 5.08 -15.40
CA MET A 162 0.71 6.14 -14.96
C MET A 162 2.16 5.71 -15.15
N GLY A 163 3.00 6.65 -15.56
CA GLY A 163 4.45 6.46 -15.60
C GLY A 163 5.08 6.49 -14.21
N ARG A 164 6.33 6.05 -14.12
CA ARG A 164 7.13 6.18 -12.90
C ARG A 164 7.40 7.66 -12.61
N SER A 165 7.38 8.02 -11.35
CA SER A 165 7.82 9.33 -10.87
C SER A 165 9.36 9.35 -10.74
N SER A 166 9.94 10.53 -10.70
CA SER A 166 11.36 10.64 -10.33
C SER A 166 11.57 10.32 -8.85
N VAL A 167 12.80 9.98 -8.49
CA VAL A 167 13.19 9.78 -7.09
C VAL A 167 12.98 11.05 -6.28
N LYS A 168 13.29 12.21 -6.86
CA LYS A 168 13.07 13.52 -6.22
C LYS A 168 11.60 13.79 -5.87
N GLU A 169 10.67 13.41 -6.74
CA GLU A 169 9.23 13.55 -6.49
C GLU A 169 8.71 12.55 -5.44
N SER A 170 9.50 11.51 -5.17
CA SER A 170 9.12 10.44 -4.25
C SER A 170 9.55 10.72 -2.80
N TYR A 171 10.39 11.73 -2.59
CA TYR A 171 10.80 12.24 -1.29
C TYR A 171 9.95 13.45 -0.86
#